data_70a22113c6837f2a9112e5c52bcd6d1a
#
_entry.id   70a22113c6837f2a9112e5c52bcd6d1a
#
_cell.length_a   1.000
_cell.length_b   1.000
_cell.length_c   1.000
_cell.angle_alpha   90.00
_cell.angle_beta   90.00
_cell.angle_gamma   90.00
#
_symmetry.space_group_name_H-M   'P 1'
#
loop_
_entity.id
_entity.type
_entity.pdbx_description
1 polymer ?
#
loop_
_entity_poly.entity_id
_entity_poly.type
_entity_poly.pdbx_seq_one_letter_code
_entity_poly.pdbx_strand_id
1 'polypeptide(L)'
;MADKKYIIALDQGTTSSRAVLLDHNANIVEIAQREFTQIYPKAGWVEHNPMEIWATQSSTLNEVVAKAGISSDEIAAIGITNQRETTIVWEKKTGTPVYNAIVWQCRRTSDITDKLKADGHEDYIRSTTGLVVDPYFSGTKVKWILDNVEGAREKAERGELLFGTVDTWLVWKLTQGRVHVTDYTNASRTMLFNIHTKQWDDKMLELLNIPRSMLPEVKNSSEIYGQTNIGGKGGVRIPVAGIAGDQQAALFGHLCVNAGQAKNTYGTGCFMLLHTGDKAIKSQNGLLTTIACNAKGEPAYALEGSVFIAGASIQWLRDELKIVHDSYDSEYFATKVPSTNGVYVVPAFTGLGAPYWDPYARGAILGLSRGANRNHIVRATLESIAYQTRDVLEAMQADSGNKLQYLRVDGGATANNFLMQFQSDILDVNVERPVVKEVTALGAAYLAGLAVGFWKGLTELQDKARVERTFTPDNDNEKRERRYKGWKKAVRRALEWEKEDAE
;
A
#
# COMPACT_ATOMS: atom_id res chain seq x y z
N MET A 1 -27.14 -19.56 -19.82
CA MET A 1 -25.85 -19.08 -19.25
C MET A 1 -25.91 -19.38 -17.78
N ALA A 2 -24.84 -19.89 -17.20
CA ALA A 2 -24.79 -20.10 -15.74
C ALA A 2 -25.00 -18.75 -15.04
N ASP A 3 -25.68 -18.80 -13.92
CA ASP A 3 -25.90 -17.61 -13.09
C ASP A 3 -24.56 -17.17 -12.47
N LYS A 4 -24.16 -15.91 -12.68
CA LYS A 4 -22.90 -15.37 -12.16
C LYS A 4 -23.05 -15.07 -10.69
N LYS A 5 -22.34 -15.82 -9.84
CA LYS A 5 -22.51 -15.80 -8.38
C LYS A 5 -21.30 -15.27 -7.61
N TYR A 6 -20.14 -15.21 -8.26
CA TYR A 6 -18.88 -14.95 -7.58
C TYR A 6 -17.99 -13.96 -8.30
N ILE A 7 -17.17 -13.24 -7.51
CA ILE A 7 -16.02 -12.44 -7.96
C ILE A 7 -14.76 -13.03 -7.33
N ILE A 8 -13.65 -13.05 -8.07
CA ILE A 8 -12.33 -13.37 -7.52
C ILE A 8 -11.51 -12.10 -7.44
N ALA A 9 -10.89 -11.84 -6.29
CA ALA A 9 -9.82 -10.87 -6.15
C ALA A 9 -8.46 -11.57 -6.07
N LEU A 10 -7.52 -11.13 -6.89
CA LEU A 10 -6.11 -11.51 -6.81
C LEU A 10 -5.37 -10.40 -6.03
N ASP A 11 -4.81 -10.75 -4.89
CA ASP A 11 -4.03 -9.86 -4.04
C ASP A 11 -2.57 -10.28 -4.06
N GLN A 12 -1.77 -9.56 -4.84
CA GLN A 12 -0.34 -9.79 -4.98
C GLN A 12 0.44 -8.91 -4.00
N GLY A 13 0.60 -9.40 -2.79
CA GLY A 13 1.36 -8.72 -1.75
C GLY A 13 2.88 -8.80 -1.96
N THR A 14 3.62 -8.21 -1.02
CA THR A 14 5.10 -8.22 -1.05
C THR A 14 5.68 -9.60 -0.75
N THR A 15 5.04 -10.40 0.10
CA THR A 15 5.57 -11.69 0.56
C THR A 15 4.75 -12.89 0.13
N SER A 16 3.53 -12.66 -0.35
CA SER A 16 2.61 -13.74 -0.72
C SER A 16 1.66 -13.34 -1.83
N SER A 17 1.23 -14.33 -2.59
CA SER A 17 0.14 -14.26 -3.57
C SER A 17 -1.11 -14.82 -2.95
N ARG A 18 -2.24 -14.15 -3.11
CA ARG A 18 -3.53 -14.54 -2.54
C ARG A 18 -4.63 -14.47 -3.59
N ALA A 19 -5.58 -15.39 -3.53
CA ALA A 19 -6.84 -15.32 -4.25
C ALA A 19 -7.99 -15.42 -3.25
N VAL A 20 -8.95 -14.50 -3.36
CA VAL A 20 -10.10 -14.40 -2.47
C VAL A 20 -11.36 -14.52 -3.32
N LEU A 21 -12.21 -15.48 -3.00
CA LEU A 21 -13.50 -15.70 -3.64
C LEU A 21 -14.60 -15.03 -2.82
N LEU A 22 -15.40 -14.18 -3.44
CA LEU A 22 -16.49 -13.46 -2.81
C LEU A 22 -17.83 -13.78 -3.46
N ASP A 23 -18.88 -13.88 -2.64
CA ASP A 23 -20.26 -13.98 -3.09
C ASP A 23 -20.87 -12.60 -3.38
N HIS A 24 -22.12 -12.58 -3.87
CA HIS A 24 -22.85 -11.35 -4.15
C HIS A 24 -23.14 -10.48 -2.90
N ASN A 25 -23.08 -11.07 -1.70
CA ASN A 25 -23.22 -10.34 -0.44
C ASN A 25 -21.89 -9.78 0.08
N ALA A 26 -20.83 -9.89 -0.74
CA ALA A 26 -19.46 -9.52 -0.38
C ALA A 26 -18.89 -10.33 0.82
N ASN A 27 -19.43 -11.51 1.09
CA ASN A 27 -18.84 -12.43 2.03
C ASN A 27 -17.68 -13.20 1.37
N ILE A 28 -16.63 -13.42 2.11
CA ILE A 28 -15.52 -14.29 1.70
C ILE A 28 -16.02 -15.74 1.77
N VAL A 29 -15.99 -16.43 0.63
CA VAL A 29 -16.36 -17.84 0.50
C VAL A 29 -15.14 -18.75 0.71
N GLU A 30 -14.00 -18.39 0.10
CA GLU A 30 -12.77 -19.16 0.18
C GLU A 30 -11.56 -18.28 -0.03
N ILE A 31 -10.42 -18.66 0.52
CA ILE A 31 -9.12 -18.02 0.33
C ILE A 31 -8.07 -19.09 -0.01
N ALA A 32 -7.23 -18.79 -0.98
CA ALA A 32 -5.99 -19.51 -1.24
C ALA A 32 -4.80 -18.54 -1.18
N GLN A 33 -3.73 -18.95 -0.50
CA GLN A 33 -2.53 -18.12 -0.32
C GLN A 33 -1.27 -18.96 -0.46
N ARG A 34 -0.23 -18.37 -1.07
CA ARG A 34 1.11 -18.95 -1.19
C ARG A 34 2.17 -17.87 -1.00
N GLU A 35 3.15 -18.16 -0.19
CA GLU A 35 4.36 -17.35 -0.10
C GLU A 35 5.25 -17.58 -1.31
N PHE A 36 6.13 -16.62 -1.58
CA PHE A 36 7.16 -16.73 -2.62
C PHE A 36 8.51 -16.17 -2.14
N THR A 37 9.57 -16.55 -2.83
CA THR A 37 10.94 -16.27 -2.43
C THR A 37 11.26 -14.78 -2.43
N GLN A 38 11.82 -14.31 -1.31
CA GLN A 38 12.41 -12.98 -1.19
C GLN A 38 13.90 -13.08 -1.51
N ILE A 39 14.41 -12.23 -2.41
CA ILE A 39 15.81 -12.28 -2.87
C ILE A 39 16.52 -11.02 -2.42
N TYR A 40 17.64 -11.19 -1.72
CA TYR A 40 18.46 -10.10 -1.16
C TYR A 40 19.92 -10.20 -1.70
N PRO A 41 20.19 -9.72 -2.93
CA PRO A 41 21.51 -9.90 -3.55
C PRO A 41 22.64 -9.15 -2.85
N LYS A 42 22.33 -7.98 -2.28
CA LYS A 42 23.26 -7.11 -1.54
C LYS A 42 22.48 -6.38 -0.44
N ALA A 43 23.22 -5.77 0.50
CA ALA A 43 22.60 -4.90 1.51
C ALA A 43 21.77 -3.79 0.85
N GLY A 44 20.52 -3.63 1.29
CA GLY A 44 19.56 -2.66 0.75
C GLY A 44 18.95 -3.02 -0.62
N TRP A 45 19.28 -4.17 -1.20
CA TRP A 45 18.70 -4.67 -2.45
C TRP A 45 17.62 -5.70 -2.16
N VAL A 46 16.49 -5.54 -2.81
CA VAL A 46 15.36 -6.47 -2.68
C VAL A 46 14.79 -6.78 -4.06
N GLU A 47 14.67 -8.06 -4.36
CA GLU A 47 14.17 -8.56 -5.64
C GLU A 47 13.15 -9.69 -5.46
N HIS A 48 12.29 -9.84 -6.47
CA HIS A 48 11.43 -11.00 -6.62
C HIS A 48 11.62 -11.63 -8.00
N ASN A 49 11.37 -12.93 -8.11
CA ASN A 49 11.31 -13.59 -9.42
C ASN A 49 9.91 -13.38 -10.04
N PRO A 50 9.77 -12.67 -11.18
CA PRO A 50 8.47 -12.41 -11.80
C PRO A 50 7.75 -13.70 -12.22
N MET A 51 8.49 -14.74 -12.56
CA MET A 51 7.89 -16.03 -12.94
C MET A 51 7.33 -16.76 -11.73
N GLU A 52 7.94 -16.63 -10.55
CA GLU A 52 7.43 -17.17 -9.28
C GLU A 52 6.19 -16.41 -8.82
N ILE A 53 6.18 -15.07 -8.95
CA ILE A 53 4.96 -14.25 -8.74
C ILE A 53 3.81 -14.78 -9.58
N TRP A 54 4.04 -14.99 -10.88
CA TRP A 54 3.02 -15.55 -11.77
C TRP A 54 2.60 -16.95 -11.36
N ALA A 55 3.55 -17.84 -11.10
CA ALA A 55 3.28 -19.24 -10.76
C ALA A 55 2.45 -19.35 -9.47
N THR A 56 2.80 -18.60 -8.43
CA THR A 56 2.07 -18.60 -7.15
C THR A 56 0.68 -17.96 -7.30
N GLN A 57 0.56 -16.84 -8.03
CA GLN A 57 -0.73 -16.20 -8.24
C GLN A 57 -1.67 -17.04 -9.14
N SER A 58 -1.15 -17.65 -10.17
CA SER A 58 -1.91 -18.61 -11.02
C SER A 58 -2.35 -19.84 -10.23
N SER A 59 -1.47 -20.36 -9.36
CA SER A 59 -1.79 -21.47 -8.48
C SER A 59 -2.91 -21.13 -7.51
N THR A 60 -2.85 -19.98 -6.83
CA THR A 60 -3.90 -19.55 -5.87
C THR A 60 -5.24 -19.30 -6.58
N LEU A 61 -5.22 -18.75 -7.81
CA LEU A 61 -6.42 -18.57 -8.62
C LEU A 61 -7.13 -19.92 -8.91
N ASN A 62 -6.40 -20.93 -9.31
CA ASN A 62 -6.98 -22.26 -9.58
C ASN A 62 -7.39 -22.97 -8.28
N GLU A 63 -6.58 -22.83 -7.23
CA GLU A 63 -6.82 -23.46 -5.92
C GLU A 63 -8.10 -22.93 -5.26
N VAL A 64 -8.37 -21.62 -5.30
CA VAL A 64 -9.57 -21.05 -4.68
C VAL A 64 -10.85 -21.54 -5.33
N VAL A 65 -10.84 -21.71 -6.65
CA VAL A 65 -11.97 -22.29 -7.42
C VAL A 65 -12.20 -23.76 -7.05
N ALA A 66 -11.11 -24.53 -7.01
CA ALA A 66 -11.17 -25.96 -6.67
C ALA A 66 -11.62 -26.21 -5.22
N LYS A 67 -11.09 -25.45 -4.27
CA LYS A 67 -11.48 -25.54 -2.84
C LYS A 67 -12.94 -25.19 -2.61
N ALA A 68 -13.43 -24.16 -3.28
CA ALA A 68 -14.83 -23.75 -3.18
C ALA A 68 -15.80 -24.73 -3.87
N GLY A 69 -15.29 -25.64 -4.70
CA GLY A 69 -16.11 -26.62 -5.44
C GLY A 69 -17.06 -25.98 -6.45
N ILE A 70 -16.72 -24.78 -6.96
CA ILE A 70 -17.54 -24.02 -7.92
C ILE A 70 -17.10 -24.27 -9.36
N SER A 71 -18.00 -23.99 -10.29
CA SER A 71 -17.67 -23.98 -11.73
C SER A 71 -17.15 -22.61 -12.14
N SER A 72 -16.17 -22.60 -13.07
CA SER A 72 -15.56 -21.34 -13.57
C SER A 72 -16.59 -20.44 -14.27
N ASP A 73 -17.68 -20.98 -14.78
CA ASP A 73 -18.73 -20.21 -15.44
C ASP A 73 -19.65 -19.47 -14.44
N GLU A 74 -19.59 -19.78 -13.13
CA GLU A 74 -20.25 -19.01 -12.07
C GLU A 74 -19.46 -17.75 -11.67
N ILE A 75 -18.22 -17.56 -12.17
CA ILE A 75 -17.38 -16.40 -11.87
C ILE A 75 -17.71 -15.26 -12.83
N ALA A 76 -18.07 -14.10 -12.29
CA ALA A 76 -18.42 -12.92 -13.07
C ALA A 76 -17.19 -12.18 -13.60
N ALA A 77 -16.18 -11.96 -12.76
CA ALA A 77 -14.96 -11.26 -13.11
C ALA A 77 -13.81 -11.54 -12.12
N ILE A 78 -12.62 -11.09 -12.50
CA ILE A 78 -11.41 -11.06 -11.67
C ILE A 78 -10.99 -9.60 -11.48
N GLY A 79 -10.75 -9.21 -10.20
CA GLY A 79 -10.08 -7.99 -9.82
C GLY A 79 -8.65 -8.25 -9.36
N ILE A 80 -7.75 -7.29 -9.56
CA ILE A 80 -6.34 -7.37 -9.20
C ILE A 80 -6.01 -6.21 -8.26
N THR A 81 -5.35 -6.52 -7.16
CA THR A 81 -4.63 -5.56 -6.34
C THR A 81 -3.20 -6.06 -6.11
N ASN A 82 -2.28 -5.13 -5.93
CA ASN A 82 -0.86 -5.47 -5.94
C ASN A 82 -0.02 -4.54 -5.05
N GLN A 83 1.11 -5.07 -4.56
CA GLN A 83 2.21 -4.25 -4.10
C GLN A 83 2.57 -3.25 -5.20
N ARG A 84 2.63 -1.96 -4.84
CA ARG A 84 2.88 -0.88 -5.80
C ARG A 84 4.38 -0.76 -6.10
N GLU A 85 4.73 0.03 -7.10
CA GLU A 85 6.08 0.47 -7.50
C GLU A 85 7.05 -0.64 -7.93
N THR A 86 6.86 -1.88 -7.50
CA THR A 86 7.69 -3.02 -7.89
C THR A 86 7.74 -3.15 -9.40
N THR A 87 8.95 -3.15 -9.96
CA THR A 87 9.23 -2.89 -11.37
C THR A 87 9.64 -4.17 -12.09
N ILE A 88 8.97 -4.48 -13.20
CA ILE A 88 9.26 -5.62 -14.04
C ILE A 88 9.48 -5.15 -15.48
N VAL A 89 10.53 -5.64 -16.13
CA VAL A 89 10.82 -5.42 -17.55
C VAL A 89 10.96 -6.77 -18.23
N TRP A 90 10.26 -6.95 -19.36
CA TRP A 90 10.25 -8.23 -20.09
C TRP A 90 10.22 -8.03 -21.60
N GLU A 91 10.63 -9.06 -22.31
CA GLU A 91 10.59 -9.10 -23.77
C GLU A 91 9.14 -9.20 -24.27
N LYS A 92 8.75 -8.28 -25.13
CA LYS A 92 7.40 -8.23 -25.72
C LYS A 92 7.02 -9.52 -26.47
N LYS A 93 7.98 -10.11 -27.18
CA LYS A 93 7.74 -11.28 -28.05
C LYS A 93 7.59 -12.57 -27.24
N THR A 94 8.40 -12.76 -26.20
CA THR A 94 8.49 -14.02 -25.47
C THR A 94 7.78 -13.98 -24.12
N GLY A 95 7.59 -12.78 -23.54
CA GLY A 95 7.13 -12.61 -22.17
C GLY A 95 8.19 -13.00 -21.13
N THR A 96 9.47 -13.08 -21.54
CA THR A 96 10.58 -13.43 -20.64
C THR A 96 11.09 -12.19 -19.92
N PRO A 97 11.10 -12.15 -18.56
CA PRO A 97 11.71 -11.07 -17.84
C PRO A 97 13.21 -10.96 -18.14
N VAL A 98 13.70 -9.73 -18.37
CA VAL A 98 15.13 -9.50 -18.64
C VAL A 98 15.95 -9.44 -17.35
N TYR A 99 15.28 -9.23 -16.21
CA TYR A 99 15.86 -9.18 -14.87
C TYR A 99 14.80 -9.57 -13.83
N ASN A 100 15.21 -9.82 -12.59
CA ASN A 100 14.29 -9.96 -11.48
C ASN A 100 13.46 -8.68 -11.29
N ALA A 101 12.26 -8.79 -10.73
CA ALA A 101 11.48 -7.65 -10.31
C ALA A 101 12.23 -6.88 -9.21
N ILE A 102 12.45 -5.58 -9.40
CA ILE A 102 13.05 -4.72 -8.38
C ILE A 102 11.94 -4.21 -7.47
N VAL A 103 11.99 -4.63 -6.21
CA VAL A 103 10.91 -4.40 -5.24
C VAL A 103 10.92 -2.94 -4.77
N TRP A 104 9.76 -2.43 -4.38
CA TRP A 104 9.55 -1.08 -3.87
C TRP A 104 10.48 -0.71 -2.69
N GLN A 105 10.87 -1.69 -1.87
CA GLN A 105 11.79 -1.52 -0.74
C GLN A 105 13.26 -1.36 -1.15
N CYS A 106 13.60 -1.68 -2.40
CA CYS A 106 14.99 -1.71 -2.87
C CYS A 106 15.59 -0.31 -2.97
N ARG A 107 16.78 -0.12 -2.38
CA ARG A 107 17.49 1.16 -2.31
C ARG A 107 18.60 1.34 -3.36
N ARG A 108 18.75 0.38 -4.31
CA ARG A 108 19.87 0.38 -5.29
C ARG A 108 19.97 1.59 -6.18
N THR A 109 18.86 2.35 -6.33
CA THR A 109 18.81 3.52 -7.21
C THR A 109 18.95 4.85 -6.46
N SER A 110 19.49 4.83 -5.23
CA SER A 110 19.69 6.03 -4.42
C SER A 110 20.62 7.05 -5.11
N ASP A 111 21.66 6.60 -5.79
CA ASP A 111 22.58 7.43 -6.57
C ASP A 111 21.85 8.18 -7.73
N ILE A 112 20.88 7.52 -8.38
CA ILE A 112 20.06 8.12 -9.43
C ILE A 112 19.17 9.24 -8.83
N THR A 113 18.55 8.98 -7.68
CA THR A 113 17.72 9.99 -7.01
C THR A 113 18.52 11.14 -6.46
N ASP A 114 19.73 10.89 -5.93
CA ASP A 114 20.62 11.95 -5.45
C ASP A 114 21.08 12.84 -6.60
N LYS A 115 21.38 12.24 -7.78
CA LYS A 115 21.69 13.00 -8.99
C LYS A 115 20.51 13.87 -9.43
N LEU A 116 19.28 13.35 -9.47
CA LEU A 116 18.09 14.12 -9.83
C LEU A 116 17.88 15.34 -8.92
N LYS A 117 18.15 15.19 -7.61
CA LYS A 117 18.09 16.30 -6.65
C LYS A 117 19.21 17.30 -6.90
N ALA A 118 20.46 16.85 -7.08
CA ALA A 118 21.61 17.69 -7.33
C ALA A 118 21.47 18.50 -8.64
N ASP A 119 20.85 17.91 -9.66
CA ASP A 119 20.56 18.55 -10.94
C ASP A 119 19.34 19.52 -10.86
N GLY A 120 18.69 19.65 -9.69
CA GLY A 120 17.62 20.63 -9.45
C GLY A 120 16.23 20.20 -9.97
N HIS A 121 15.98 18.90 -10.16
CA HIS A 121 14.72 18.39 -10.71
C HIS A 121 13.64 18.12 -9.65
N GLU A 122 13.94 18.27 -8.37
CA GLU A 122 13.03 17.90 -7.27
C GLU A 122 11.67 18.60 -7.34
N ASP A 123 11.66 19.90 -7.54
CA ASP A 123 10.42 20.69 -7.62
C ASP A 123 9.55 20.28 -8.80
N TYR A 124 10.17 20.03 -9.97
CA TYR A 124 9.44 19.55 -11.13
C TYR A 124 8.82 18.18 -10.86
N ILE A 125 9.60 17.22 -10.37
CA ILE A 125 9.14 15.86 -10.08
C ILE A 125 7.98 15.92 -9.09
N ARG A 126 8.15 16.64 -8.00
CA ARG A 126 7.13 16.76 -6.95
C ARG A 126 5.85 17.41 -7.45
N SER A 127 5.95 18.50 -8.21
CA SER A 127 4.77 19.18 -8.74
C SER A 127 4.03 18.39 -9.81
N THR A 128 4.75 17.62 -10.63
CA THR A 128 4.19 16.86 -11.77
C THR A 128 3.62 15.52 -11.32
N THR A 129 4.35 14.80 -10.46
CA THR A 129 4.01 13.42 -10.08
C THR A 129 3.33 13.30 -8.72
N GLY A 130 3.39 14.34 -7.87
CA GLY A 130 2.92 14.31 -6.49
C GLY A 130 3.85 13.56 -5.54
N LEU A 131 4.99 13.06 -6.02
CA LEU A 131 5.91 12.18 -5.30
C LEU A 131 7.18 12.93 -4.90
N VAL A 132 7.82 12.48 -3.82
CA VAL A 132 9.20 12.87 -3.49
C VAL A 132 10.19 12.14 -4.38
N VAL A 133 11.40 12.67 -4.52
CA VAL A 133 12.48 12.00 -5.27
C VAL A 133 13.11 10.95 -4.38
N ASP A 134 12.69 9.70 -4.54
CA ASP A 134 13.12 8.56 -3.71
C ASP A 134 13.23 7.27 -4.54
N PRO A 135 14.17 6.36 -4.24
CA PRO A 135 14.28 5.04 -4.86
C PRO A 135 13.02 4.17 -4.74
N TYR A 136 12.09 4.52 -3.88
CA TYR A 136 10.82 3.83 -3.68
C TYR A 136 10.05 3.64 -4.99
N PHE A 137 10.02 4.64 -5.86
CA PHE A 137 9.19 4.69 -7.06
C PHE A 137 9.82 3.99 -8.27
N SER A 138 8.99 3.58 -9.25
CA SER A 138 9.40 2.67 -10.33
C SER A 138 10.41 3.25 -11.31
N GLY A 139 10.31 4.54 -11.64
CA GLY A 139 11.06 5.14 -12.75
C GLY A 139 12.56 4.94 -12.70
N THR A 140 13.18 5.14 -11.52
CA THR A 140 14.63 4.93 -11.34
C THR A 140 15.03 3.47 -11.46
N LYS A 141 14.13 2.54 -11.12
CA LYS A 141 14.36 1.08 -11.27
C LYS A 141 14.34 0.65 -12.73
N VAL A 142 13.42 1.22 -13.54
CA VAL A 142 13.42 1.01 -15.00
C VAL A 142 14.73 1.48 -15.59
N LYS A 143 15.14 2.72 -15.28
CA LYS A 143 16.44 3.26 -15.73
C LYS A 143 17.59 2.34 -15.34
N TRP A 144 17.64 1.88 -14.09
CA TRP A 144 18.69 0.98 -13.61
C TRP A 144 18.74 -0.31 -14.42
N ILE A 145 17.61 -0.95 -14.71
CA ILE A 145 17.56 -2.17 -15.53
C ILE A 145 18.12 -1.90 -16.92
N LEU A 146 17.69 -0.82 -17.57
CA LEU A 146 18.15 -0.47 -18.93
C LEU A 146 19.66 -0.18 -18.99
N ASP A 147 20.21 0.41 -17.92
CA ASP A 147 21.62 0.80 -17.87
C ASP A 147 22.55 -0.32 -17.41
N ASN A 148 22.04 -1.34 -16.69
CA ASN A 148 22.89 -2.37 -16.05
C ASN A 148 22.67 -3.79 -16.58
N VAL A 149 21.58 -4.06 -17.29
CA VAL A 149 21.33 -5.38 -17.89
C VAL A 149 21.81 -5.37 -19.33
N GLU A 150 22.72 -6.28 -19.68
CA GLU A 150 23.33 -6.36 -21.01
C GLU A 150 22.27 -6.46 -22.12
N GLY A 151 22.38 -5.59 -23.11
CA GLY A 151 21.47 -5.54 -24.27
C GLY A 151 20.07 -5.00 -23.99
N ALA A 152 19.74 -4.64 -22.73
CA ALA A 152 18.41 -4.16 -22.40
C ALA A 152 18.12 -2.79 -23.00
N ARG A 153 19.09 -1.87 -22.96
CA ARG A 153 18.97 -0.51 -23.54
C ARG A 153 18.64 -0.57 -25.02
N GLU A 154 19.42 -1.31 -25.80
CA GLU A 154 19.26 -1.44 -27.25
C GLU A 154 17.94 -2.11 -27.61
N LYS A 155 17.52 -3.14 -26.87
CA LYS A 155 16.21 -3.78 -27.05
C LYS A 155 15.06 -2.81 -26.75
N ALA A 156 15.16 -2.01 -25.70
CA ALA A 156 14.16 -1.01 -25.36
C ALA A 156 14.00 0.06 -26.43
N GLU A 157 15.13 0.56 -26.98
CA GLU A 157 15.14 1.55 -28.05
C GLU A 157 14.52 1.00 -29.36
N ARG A 158 14.67 -0.29 -29.62
CA ARG A 158 14.00 -0.97 -30.74
C ARG A 158 12.52 -1.34 -30.49
N GLY A 159 11.99 -1.00 -29.29
CA GLY A 159 10.59 -1.31 -28.93
C GLY A 159 10.33 -2.80 -28.65
N GLU A 160 11.36 -3.56 -28.29
CA GLU A 160 11.28 -5.00 -28.01
C GLU A 160 10.98 -5.31 -26.55
N LEU A 161 11.09 -4.32 -25.65
CA LEU A 161 10.83 -4.50 -24.22
C LEU A 161 9.54 -3.80 -23.79
N LEU A 162 8.90 -4.38 -22.78
CA LEU A 162 7.78 -3.80 -22.06
C LEU A 162 8.13 -3.62 -20.57
N PHE A 163 7.58 -2.59 -20.00
CA PHE A 163 7.62 -2.29 -18.57
C PHE A 163 6.22 -2.44 -17.97
N GLY A 164 6.16 -2.85 -16.72
CA GLY A 164 4.97 -2.78 -15.90
C GLY A 164 5.28 -2.90 -14.42
N THR A 165 4.36 -2.43 -13.62
CA THR A 165 4.21 -2.83 -12.23
C THR A 165 3.56 -4.21 -12.15
N VAL A 166 3.40 -4.75 -10.96
CA VAL A 166 2.95 -6.15 -10.80
C VAL A 166 1.57 -6.41 -11.42
N ASP A 167 0.65 -5.44 -11.34
CA ASP A 167 -0.66 -5.50 -11.99
C ASP A 167 -0.55 -5.71 -13.50
N THR A 168 0.28 -4.92 -14.16
CA THR A 168 0.53 -5.02 -15.61
C THR A 168 1.07 -6.39 -15.98
N TRP A 169 2.03 -6.90 -15.19
CA TRP A 169 2.58 -8.23 -15.38
C TRP A 169 1.51 -9.32 -15.27
N LEU A 170 0.65 -9.24 -14.24
CA LEU A 170 -0.42 -10.21 -14.04
C LEU A 170 -1.45 -10.17 -15.17
N VAL A 171 -1.88 -8.97 -15.62
CA VAL A 171 -2.79 -8.83 -16.76
C VAL A 171 -2.16 -9.39 -18.02
N TRP A 172 -0.88 -9.08 -18.29
CA TRP A 172 -0.15 -9.64 -19.42
C TRP A 172 -0.16 -11.16 -19.40
N LYS A 173 0.13 -11.79 -18.27
CA LYS A 173 0.13 -13.25 -18.12
C LYS A 173 -1.27 -13.84 -18.23
N LEU A 174 -2.27 -13.26 -17.55
CA LEU A 174 -3.66 -13.72 -17.59
C LEU A 174 -4.25 -13.65 -19.00
N THR A 175 -3.87 -12.64 -19.77
CA THR A 175 -4.35 -12.44 -21.15
C THR A 175 -3.43 -13.08 -22.21
N GLN A 176 -2.41 -13.86 -21.80
CA GLN A 176 -1.48 -14.53 -22.70
C GLN A 176 -0.77 -13.57 -23.67
N GLY A 177 -0.31 -12.43 -23.15
CA GLY A 177 0.43 -11.41 -23.89
C GLY A 177 -0.40 -10.51 -24.81
N ARG A 178 -1.73 -10.54 -24.70
CA ARG A 178 -2.60 -9.72 -25.56
C ARG A 178 -2.86 -8.33 -25.05
N VAL A 179 -2.75 -8.09 -23.75
CA VAL A 179 -3.10 -6.82 -23.10
C VAL A 179 -1.96 -6.31 -22.25
N HIS A 180 -1.53 -5.08 -22.53
CA HIS A 180 -0.47 -4.37 -21.80
C HIS A 180 -1.04 -3.08 -21.22
N VAL A 181 -1.59 -3.14 -20.00
CA VAL A 181 -2.27 -2.05 -19.33
C VAL A 181 -1.84 -1.95 -17.88
N THR A 182 -2.00 -0.77 -17.32
CA THR A 182 -2.02 -0.48 -15.89
C THR A 182 -3.22 0.41 -15.58
N ASP A 183 -3.50 0.67 -14.31
CA ASP A 183 -4.50 1.65 -13.92
C ASP A 183 -3.86 2.97 -13.45
N TYR A 184 -4.69 3.99 -13.27
CA TYR A 184 -4.24 5.31 -12.81
C TYR A 184 -3.58 5.26 -11.42
N THR A 185 -4.03 4.38 -10.52
CA THR A 185 -3.47 4.29 -9.16
C THR A 185 -2.04 3.77 -9.18
N ASN A 186 -1.76 2.72 -9.96
CA ASN A 186 -0.41 2.20 -10.15
C ASN A 186 0.48 3.14 -10.97
N ALA A 187 -0.04 3.73 -12.06
CA ALA A 187 0.70 4.68 -12.88
C ALA A 187 1.22 5.87 -12.06
N SER A 188 0.41 6.40 -11.13
CA SER A 188 0.79 7.51 -10.26
C SER A 188 1.94 7.19 -9.29
N ARG A 189 2.32 5.91 -9.14
CA ARG A 189 3.43 5.46 -8.27
C ARG A 189 4.75 5.25 -9.00
N THR A 190 4.79 5.53 -10.28
CA THR A 190 5.96 5.25 -11.11
C THR A 190 7.01 6.36 -11.15
N MET A 191 6.67 7.57 -10.73
CA MET A 191 7.46 8.79 -10.95
C MET A 191 7.66 9.13 -12.44
N LEU A 192 6.87 8.51 -13.33
CA LEU A 192 6.85 8.73 -14.77
C LEU A 192 5.54 9.36 -15.24
N PHE A 193 4.57 9.53 -14.34
CA PHE A 193 3.20 9.88 -14.68
C PHE A 193 2.82 11.26 -14.14
N ASN A 194 2.30 12.10 -15.03
CA ASN A 194 1.79 13.41 -14.66
C ASN A 194 0.37 13.28 -14.12
N ILE A 195 0.19 13.49 -12.81
CA ILE A 195 -1.09 13.31 -12.15
C ILE A 195 -2.14 14.35 -12.53
N HIS A 196 -1.74 15.49 -13.11
CA HIS A 196 -2.64 16.55 -13.52
C HIS A 196 -3.19 16.31 -14.93
N THR A 197 -2.31 16.00 -15.89
CA THR A 197 -2.71 15.68 -17.27
C THR A 197 -3.22 14.24 -17.40
N LYS A 198 -2.94 13.39 -16.41
CA LYS A 198 -3.26 11.95 -16.40
C LYS A 198 -2.65 11.22 -17.59
N GLN A 199 -1.39 11.53 -17.87
CA GLN A 199 -0.60 10.96 -18.97
C GLN A 199 0.83 10.68 -18.51
N TRP A 200 1.52 9.76 -19.20
CA TRP A 200 2.96 9.61 -19.07
C TRP A 200 3.64 10.93 -19.41
N ASP A 201 4.58 11.35 -18.57
CA ASP A 201 5.24 12.66 -18.67
C ASP A 201 6.50 12.58 -19.52
N ASP A 202 6.52 13.30 -20.65
CA ASP A 202 7.64 13.25 -21.60
C ASP A 202 8.96 13.71 -20.98
N LYS A 203 8.94 14.76 -20.13
CA LYS A 203 10.15 15.23 -19.48
C LYS A 203 10.69 14.23 -18.47
N MET A 204 9.83 13.51 -17.75
CA MET A 204 10.29 12.44 -16.86
C MET A 204 10.90 11.29 -17.64
N LEU A 205 10.32 10.92 -18.79
CA LEU A 205 10.87 9.88 -19.67
C LEU A 205 12.23 10.29 -20.22
N GLU A 206 12.40 11.57 -20.60
CA GLU A 206 13.68 12.13 -21.07
C GLU A 206 14.73 12.12 -19.95
N LEU A 207 14.41 12.64 -18.75
CA LEU A 207 15.30 12.68 -17.59
C LEU A 207 15.83 11.30 -17.18
N LEU A 208 15.00 10.29 -17.27
CA LEU A 208 15.36 8.91 -16.93
C LEU A 208 15.79 8.08 -18.15
N ASN A 209 15.75 8.66 -19.34
CA ASN A 209 16.06 8.00 -20.61
C ASN A 209 15.30 6.67 -20.79
N ILE A 210 13.97 6.75 -20.69
CA ILE A 210 13.06 5.60 -20.80
C ILE A 210 12.24 5.76 -22.10
N PRO A 211 12.34 4.80 -23.05
CA PRO A 211 11.53 4.82 -24.25
C PRO A 211 10.03 4.70 -23.95
N ARG A 212 9.22 5.59 -24.49
CA ARG A 212 7.75 5.59 -24.31
C ARG A 212 7.10 4.27 -24.77
N SER A 213 7.69 3.61 -25.76
CA SER A 213 7.19 2.32 -26.29
C SER A 213 7.16 1.19 -25.27
N MET A 214 7.87 1.34 -24.14
CA MET A 214 7.85 0.35 -23.06
C MET A 214 6.64 0.47 -22.13
N LEU A 215 5.93 1.61 -22.15
CA LEU A 215 4.92 1.94 -21.15
C LEU A 215 3.57 1.33 -21.47
N PRO A 216 2.82 0.83 -20.45
CA PRO A 216 1.48 0.31 -20.65
C PRO A 216 0.47 1.43 -20.94
N GLU A 217 -0.64 1.08 -21.56
CA GLU A 217 -1.82 1.93 -21.63
C GLU A 217 -2.42 2.09 -20.23
N VAL A 218 -2.80 3.32 -19.86
CA VAL A 218 -3.39 3.61 -18.55
C VAL A 218 -4.91 3.62 -18.65
N LYS A 219 -5.57 2.84 -17.80
CA LYS A 219 -7.01 2.62 -17.78
C LYS A 219 -7.61 3.02 -16.43
N ASN A 220 -8.94 3.09 -16.39
CA ASN A 220 -9.67 3.23 -15.12
C ASN A 220 -9.46 2.00 -14.23
N SER A 221 -9.60 2.18 -12.92
CA SER A 221 -9.49 1.07 -11.95
C SER A 221 -10.66 0.07 -12.06
N SER A 222 -11.81 0.50 -12.58
CA SER A 222 -12.99 -0.33 -12.85
C SER A 222 -13.31 -0.27 -14.35
N GLU A 223 -12.77 -1.23 -15.10
CA GLU A 223 -12.92 -1.34 -16.56
C GLU A 223 -12.60 -2.77 -16.99
N ILE A 224 -13.21 -3.27 -18.05
CA ILE A 224 -12.87 -4.59 -18.61
C ILE A 224 -11.61 -4.44 -19.46
N TYR A 225 -10.48 -4.98 -19.00
CA TYR A 225 -9.18 -4.87 -19.70
C TYR A 225 -8.96 -5.98 -20.72
N GLY A 226 -9.48 -7.17 -20.43
CA GLY A 226 -9.32 -8.35 -21.25
C GLY A 226 -9.98 -9.56 -20.61
N GLN A 227 -9.68 -10.74 -21.12
CA GLN A 227 -10.25 -11.98 -20.62
C GLN A 227 -9.14 -13.01 -20.38
N THR A 228 -9.31 -13.80 -19.33
CA THR A 228 -8.49 -14.98 -19.04
C THR A 228 -9.31 -16.25 -19.18
N ASN A 229 -8.62 -17.39 -19.37
CA ASN A 229 -9.24 -18.71 -19.36
C ASN A 229 -8.84 -19.45 -18.08
N ILE A 230 -9.82 -19.85 -17.28
CA ILE A 230 -9.63 -20.78 -16.17
C ILE A 230 -10.02 -22.18 -16.68
N GLY A 231 -9.16 -23.20 -16.39
CA GLY A 231 -9.39 -24.57 -16.85
C GLY A 231 -8.72 -24.94 -18.19
N GLY A 232 -7.79 -24.12 -18.71
CA GLY A 232 -6.97 -24.43 -19.88
C GLY A 232 -7.71 -24.30 -21.23
N LYS A 233 -7.26 -25.07 -22.26
CA LYS A 233 -7.90 -25.06 -23.59
C LYS A 233 -9.35 -25.53 -23.51
N GLY A 234 -10.29 -24.65 -23.89
CA GLY A 234 -11.72 -24.89 -23.76
C GLY A 234 -12.35 -24.36 -22.49
N GLY A 235 -11.57 -23.75 -21.59
CA GLY A 235 -12.06 -23.13 -20.36
C GLY A 235 -12.93 -21.89 -20.58
N VAL A 236 -13.64 -21.51 -19.54
CA VAL A 236 -14.54 -20.34 -19.54
C VAL A 236 -13.70 -19.07 -19.61
N ARG A 237 -14.13 -18.14 -20.47
CA ARG A 237 -13.54 -16.80 -20.55
C ARG A 237 -14.10 -15.91 -19.44
N ILE A 238 -13.23 -15.44 -18.57
CA ILE A 238 -13.59 -14.58 -17.43
C ILE A 238 -12.97 -13.21 -17.65
N PRO A 239 -13.74 -12.11 -17.53
CA PRO A 239 -13.22 -10.77 -17.61
C PRO A 239 -12.22 -10.48 -16.47
N VAL A 240 -11.09 -9.83 -16.80
CA VAL A 240 -10.22 -9.15 -15.86
C VAL A 240 -10.68 -7.68 -15.87
N ALA A 241 -11.27 -7.21 -14.76
CA ALA A 241 -12.11 -6.02 -14.81
C ALA A 241 -11.91 -5.03 -13.64
N GLY A 242 -10.94 -5.27 -12.77
CA GLY A 242 -10.57 -4.36 -11.69
C GLY A 242 -9.06 -4.36 -11.49
N ILE A 243 -8.45 -3.19 -11.37
CA ILE A 243 -7.03 -3.01 -11.00
C ILE A 243 -6.92 -1.83 -10.05
N ALA A 244 -6.25 -2.02 -8.93
CA ALA A 244 -5.79 -0.92 -8.08
C ALA A 244 -4.55 -1.32 -7.28
N GLY A 245 -3.65 -0.38 -7.03
CA GLY A 245 -2.59 -0.54 -6.05
C GLY A 245 -3.16 -0.87 -4.67
N ASP A 246 -2.43 -1.64 -3.88
CA ASP A 246 -2.92 -2.21 -2.61
C ASP A 246 -3.54 -1.17 -1.66
N GLN A 247 -2.90 -0.02 -1.50
CA GLN A 247 -3.39 1.02 -0.60
C GLN A 247 -4.64 1.73 -1.14
N GLN A 248 -4.73 1.91 -2.46
CA GLN A 248 -5.92 2.47 -3.12
C GLN A 248 -7.06 1.45 -3.16
N ALA A 249 -6.75 0.17 -3.36
CA ALA A 249 -7.75 -0.90 -3.24
C ALA A 249 -8.34 -0.97 -1.83
N ALA A 250 -7.50 -0.86 -0.78
CA ALA A 250 -7.97 -0.79 0.59
C ALA A 250 -8.86 0.45 0.84
N LEU A 251 -8.48 1.62 0.30
CA LEU A 251 -9.30 2.83 0.38
C LEU A 251 -10.70 2.60 -0.25
N PHE A 252 -10.74 1.99 -1.44
CA PHE A 252 -11.99 1.66 -2.13
C PHE A 252 -12.77 0.56 -1.40
N GLY A 253 -12.10 -0.46 -0.88
CA GLY A 253 -12.71 -1.55 -0.09
C GLY A 253 -13.39 -1.05 1.18
N HIS A 254 -12.86 0.01 1.77
CA HIS A 254 -13.50 0.75 2.85
C HIS A 254 -14.60 1.71 2.36
N LEU A 255 -14.87 1.78 1.05
CA LEU A 255 -15.81 2.71 0.44
C LEU A 255 -15.51 4.19 0.78
N CYS A 256 -14.22 4.51 0.95
CA CYS A 256 -13.72 5.86 1.10
C CYS A 256 -13.51 6.48 -0.29
N VAL A 257 -14.58 6.95 -0.91
CA VAL A 257 -14.61 7.42 -2.31
C VAL A 257 -14.95 8.91 -2.44
N ASN A 258 -15.13 9.58 -1.32
CA ASN A 258 -15.42 11.01 -1.25
C ASN A 258 -14.35 11.78 -0.48
N ALA A 259 -14.19 13.06 -0.81
CA ALA A 259 -13.26 13.94 -0.11
C ALA A 259 -13.50 13.96 1.40
N GLY A 260 -12.44 13.90 2.20
CA GLY A 260 -12.47 13.87 3.66
C GLY A 260 -12.63 12.48 4.28
N GLN A 261 -12.82 11.42 3.49
CA GLN A 261 -12.83 10.05 3.97
C GLN A 261 -11.42 9.47 3.97
N ALA A 262 -11.08 8.72 5.02
CA ALA A 262 -9.74 8.18 5.19
C ALA A 262 -9.74 6.74 5.72
N LYS A 263 -8.68 6.03 5.36
CA LYS A 263 -8.36 4.73 5.93
C LYS A 263 -6.92 4.69 6.43
N ASN A 264 -6.65 3.80 7.38
CA ASN A 264 -5.29 3.46 7.78
C ASN A 264 -5.12 1.93 7.83
N THR A 265 -4.14 1.41 7.10
CA THR A 265 -3.79 -0.02 7.13
C THR A 265 -2.65 -0.24 8.08
N TYR A 266 -2.84 -1.07 9.11
CA TYR A 266 -1.88 -1.38 10.17
C TYR A 266 -1.19 -2.72 9.90
N GLY A 267 -0.09 -2.69 9.17
CA GLY A 267 0.78 -3.83 8.89
C GLY A 267 2.12 -3.70 9.61
N THR A 268 3.21 -4.08 8.94
CA THR A 268 4.60 -3.83 9.38
C THR A 268 4.83 -2.34 9.65
N GLY A 269 4.39 -1.50 8.71
CA GLY A 269 4.18 -0.06 8.87
C GLY A 269 2.71 0.30 8.86
N CYS A 270 2.38 1.59 8.87
CA CYS A 270 1.03 2.08 8.60
C CYS A 270 1.01 2.93 7.33
N PHE A 271 -0.05 2.75 6.54
CA PHE A 271 -0.29 3.54 5.34
C PHE A 271 -1.66 4.19 5.45
N MET A 272 -1.64 5.51 5.65
CA MET A 272 -2.85 6.31 5.75
C MET A 272 -3.11 7.03 4.43
N LEU A 273 -4.31 6.90 3.90
CA LEU A 273 -4.79 7.62 2.73
C LEU A 273 -6.03 8.45 3.10
N LEU A 274 -5.99 9.72 2.72
CA LEU A 274 -7.13 10.63 2.80
C LEU A 274 -7.59 10.98 1.37
N HIS A 275 -8.80 10.62 1.02
CA HIS A 275 -9.40 10.96 -0.27
C HIS A 275 -9.63 12.48 -0.37
N THR A 276 -9.17 13.11 -1.46
CA THR A 276 -9.28 14.58 -1.68
C THR A 276 -10.22 14.94 -2.82
N GLY A 277 -10.96 13.97 -3.36
CA GLY A 277 -11.89 14.16 -4.48
C GLY A 277 -11.16 14.40 -5.79
N ASP A 278 -11.55 15.43 -6.50
CA ASP A 278 -10.98 15.86 -7.79
C ASP A 278 -9.81 16.84 -7.65
N LYS A 279 -9.32 17.07 -6.43
CA LYS A 279 -8.25 18.02 -6.13
C LYS A 279 -6.92 17.32 -5.86
N ALA A 280 -5.95 17.54 -6.74
CA ALA A 280 -4.56 17.18 -6.49
C ALA A 280 -3.92 18.21 -5.53
N ILE A 281 -3.91 17.91 -4.23
CA ILE A 281 -3.35 18.80 -3.22
C ILE A 281 -1.84 18.62 -3.16
N LYS A 282 -1.08 19.71 -3.40
CA LYS A 282 0.37 19.72 -3.16
C LYS A 282 0.63 19.84 -1.67
N SER A 283 1.11 18.77 -1.06
CA SER A 283 1.41 18.78 0.37
C SER A 283 2.55 19.74 0.72
N GLN A 284 2.36 20.50 1.81
CA GLN A 284 3.38 21.33 2.46
C GLN A 284 3.95 20.66 3.73
N ASN A 285 3.36 19.53 4.13
CA ASN A 285 3.64 18.86 5.39
C ASN A 285 4.24 17.45 5.17
N GLY A 286 4.98 17.24 4.06
CA GLY A 286 5.73 15.99 3.84
C GLY A 286 4.90 14.79 3.41
N LEU A 287 3.67 14.99 2.91
CA LEU A 287 2.83 13.90 2.40
C LEU A 287 3.04 13.71 0.90
N LEU A 288 2.62 12.55 0.40
CA LEU A 288 2.55 12.27 -1.03
C LEU A 288 1.16 12.59 -1.56
N THR A 289 1.10 13.09 -2.82
CA THR A 289 -0.15 13.16 -3.56
C THR A 289 -0.19 12.02 -4.57
N THR A 290 -1.24 11.23 -4.52
CA THR A 290 -1.38 10.03 -5.37
C THR A 290 -2.76 10.00 -6.02
N ILE A 291 -2.93 9.17 -7.05
CA ILE A 291 -4.24 8.95 -7.64
C ILE A 291 -4.93 7.80 -6.89
N ALA A 292 -6.15 8.04 -6.50
CA ALA A 292 -7.14 7.08 -6.03
C ALA A 292 -8.26 6.95 -7.06
N CYS A 293 -9.36 6.31 -6.72
CA CYS A 293 -10.53 6.24 -7.58
C CYS A 293 -11.80 6.73 -6.86
N ASN A 294 -12.70 7.31 -7.64
CA ASN A 294 -14.03 7.70 -7.20
C ASN A 294 -14.99 6.49 -7.17
N ALA A 295 -16.26 6.73 -6.85
CA ALA A 295 -17.29 5.68 -6.76
C ALA A 295 -17.52 4.87 -8.04
N LYS A 296 -17.05 5.35 -9.19
CA LYS A 296 -17.13 4.67 -10.49
C LYS A 296 -15.83 3.97 -10.91
N GLY A 297 -14.80 4.04 -10.06
CA GLY A 297 -13.46 3.55 -10.42
C GLY A 297 -12.69 4.45 -11.39
N GLU A 298 -13.16 5.68 -11.61
CA GLU A 298 -12.45 6.71 -12.37
C GLU A 298 -11.42 7.43 -11.48
N PRO A 299 -10.37 8.07 -12.06
CA PRO A 299 -9.33 8.69 -11.28
C PRO A 299 -9.83 9.86 -10.41
N ALA A 300 -9.45 9.82 -9.16
CA ALA A 300 -9.58 10.86 -8.15
C ALA A 300 -8.23 11.02 -7.43
N TYR A 301 -8.14 11.84 -6.40
CA TYR A 301 -6.87 12.08 -5.70
C TYR A 301 -6.96 11.71 -4.22
N ALA A 302 -5.79 11.43 -3.65
CA ALA A 302 -5.61 11.22 -2.22
C ALA A 302 -4.27 11.78 -1.75
N LEU A 303 -4.22 12.19 -0.48
CA LEU A 303 -2.97 12.37 0.25
C LEU A 303 -2.58 11.06 0.91
N GLU A 304 -1.29 10.71 0.85
CA GLU A 304 -0.75 9.51 1.49
C GLU A 304 0.38 9.88 2.46
N GLY A 305 0.30 9.32 3.67
CA GLY A 305 1.36 9.36 4.65
C GLY A 305 1.71 7.95 5.13
N SER A 306 3.02 7.67 5.19
CA SER A 306 3.56 6.36 5.55
C SER A 306 4.27 6.44 6.88
N VAL A 307 3.90 5.55 7.81
CA VAL A 307 4.61 5.24 9.04
C VAL A 307 5.41 3.97 8.80
N PHE A 308 6.74 4.04 8.83
CA PHE A 308 7.58 2.91 8.43
C PHE A 308 7.54 1.75 9.43
N ILE A 309 7.50 2.07 10.71
CA ILE A 309 7.56 1.08 11.80
C ILE A 309 6.30 1.18 12.67
N ALA A 310 5.39 0.21 12.47
CA ALA A 310 4.19 0.03 13.28
C ALA A 310 4.16 -1.36 13.91
N GLY A 311 3.54 -2.35 13.28
CA GLY A 311 3.53 -3.73 13.77
C GLY A 311 4.94 -4.33 13.91
N ALA A 312 5.91 -3.85 13.12
CA ALA A 312 7.31 -4.23 13.25
C ALA A 312 7.89 -3.90 14.64
N SER A 313 7.40 -2.85 15.32
CA SER A 313 7.84 -2.54 16.68
C SER A 313 7.40 -3.59 17.70
N ILE A 314 6.23 -4.19 17.50
CA ILE A 314 5.74 -5.29 18.34
C ILE A 314 6.49 -6.58 18.04
N GLN A 315 6.81 -6.84 16.76
CA GLN A 315 7.67 -7.95 16.37
C GLN A 315 9.06 -7.81 17.02
N TRP A 316 9.63 -6.62 17.04
CA TRP A 316 10.90 -6.33 17.72
C TRP A 316 10.83 -6.62 19.23
N LEU A 317 9.74 -6.28 19.93
CA LEU A 317 9.53 -6.67 21.34
C LEU A 317 9.51 -8.18 21.53
N ARG A 318 8.99 -8.93 20.54
CA ARG A 318 8.90 -10.38 20.55
C ARG A 318 10.26 -11.03 20.21
N ASP A 319 10.84 -10.65 19.08
CA ASP A 319 11.93 -11.39 18.46
C ASP A 319 13.30 -11.00 19.03
N GLU A 320 13.51 -9.70 19.31
CA GLU A 320 14.79 -9.17 19.78
C GLU A 320 14.83 -8.96 21.30
N LEU A 321 13.86 -8.22 21.85
CA LEU A 321 13.82 -7.99 23.29
C LEU A 321 13.24 -9.18 24.08
N LYS A 322 12.46 -10.05 23.42
CA LYS A 322 11.88 -11.25 24.03
C LYS A 322 11.03 -10.96 25.28
N ILE A 323 10.38 -9.81 25.31
CA ILE A 323 9.54 -9.40 26.45
C ILE A 323 8.04 -9.69 26.23
N VAL A 324 7.66 -10.12 25.03
CA VAL A 324 6.39 -10.74 24.69
C VAL A 324 6.64 -12.06 23.95
N HIS A 325 5.77 -13.04 24.09
CA HIS A 325 5.91 -14.33 23.38
C HIS A 325 5.20 -14.32 22.04
N ASP A 326 4.05 -13.65 21.98
CA ASP A 326 3.27 -13.45 20.77
C ASP A 326 2.86 -11.98 20.64
N SER A 327 2.63 -11.53 19.42
CA SER A 327 2.18 -10.15 19.16
C SER A 327 0.82 -9.86 19.83
N TYR A 328 -0.04 -10.86 19.96
CA TYR A 328 -1.33 -10.75 20.68
C TYR A 328 -1.18 -10.49 22.18
N ASP A 329 -0.09 -10.94 22.81
CA ASP A 329 0.19 -10.68 24.21
C ASP A 329 0.36 -9.20 24.52
N SER A 330 0.66 -8.39 23.52
CA SER A 330 0.90 -6.95 23.68
C SER A 330 -0.32 -6.22 24.27
N GLU A 331 -1.53 -6.61 23.90
CA GLU A 331 -2.77 -6.07 24.48
C GLU A 331 -2.88 -6.39 25.98
N TYR A 332 -2.62 -7.64 26.33
CA TYR A 332 -2.64 -8.09 27.72
C TYR A 332 -1.66 -7.29 28.59
N PHE A 333 -0.42 -7.16 28.17
CA PHE A 333 0.59 -6.40 28.95
C PHE A 333 0.27 -4.91 29.02
N ALA A 334 -0.20 -4.31 27.93
CA ALA A 334 -0.56 -2.88 27.90
C ALA A 334 -1.71 -2.54 28.87
N THR A 335 -2.66 -3.48 29.03
CA THR A 335 -3.82 -3.29 29.93
C THR A 335 -3.52 -3.56 31.41
N LYS A 336 -2.36 -4.14 31.75
CA LYS A 336 -1.91 -4.37 33.14
C LYS A 336 -1.46 -3.13 33.86
N VAL A 337 -1.26 -2.04 33.17
CA VAL A 337 -0.82 -0.76 33.75
C VAL A 337 -1.77 0.36 33.31
N PRO A 338 -2.08 1.33 34.19
CA PRO A 338 -3.05 2.38 33.87
C PRO A 338 -2.48 3.45 32.91
N SER A 339 -1.16 3.50 32.77
CA SER A 339 -0.46 4.47 31.90
C SER A 339 0.92 3.91 31.52
N THR A 340 1.66 4.63 30.67
CA THR A 340 3.07 4.32 30.37
C THR A 340 4.02 4.76 31.48
N ASN A 341 3.52 5.40 32.55
CA ASN A 341 4.33 6.01 33.62
C ASN A 341 5.38 6.99 33.07
N GLY A 342 5.03 7.73 32.02
CA GLY A 342 5.92 8.70 31.37
C GLY A 342 6.90 8.12 30.37
N VAL A 343 6.85 6.80 30.11
CA VAL A 343 7.69 6.15 29.09
C VAL A 343 7.12 6.42 27.70
N TYR A 344 8.00 6.79 26.76
CA TYR A 344 7.73 6.91 25.34
C TYR A 344 8.72 6.06 24.55
N VAL A 345 8.24 5.33 23.57
CA VAL A 345 9.05 4.59 22.60
C VAL A 345 8.93 5.26 21.25
N VAL A 346 10.05 5.66 20.67
CA VAL A 346 10.11 6.17 19.29
C VAL A 346 10.72 5.07 18.43
N PRO A 347 9.92 4.36 17.60
CA PRO A 347 10.41 3.18 16.88
C PRO A 347 11.05 3.55 15.53
N ALA A 348 12.00 4.46 15.52
CA ALA A 348 12.67 4.94 14.31
C ALA A 348 13.81 4.00 13.88
N PHE A 349 13.54 2.68 13.75
CA PHE A 349 14.57 1.67 13.47
C PHE A 349 15.25 1.85 12.10
N THR A 350 14.56 2.45 11.15
CA THR A 350 15.04 2.75 9.79
C THR A 350 14.83 4.22 9.43
N GLY A 351 14.91 5.10 10.42
CA GLY A 351 14.49 6.49 10.30
C GLY A 351 13.01 6.69 10.52
N LEU A 352 12.53 7.91 10.32
CA LEU A 352 11.14 8.31 10.40
C LEU A 352 10.61 8.69 9.01
N GLY A 353 9.41 8.21 8.68
CA GLY A 353 8.66 8.59 7.49
C GLY A 353 7.90 9.91 7.65
N ALA A 354 6.77 10.03 6.98
CA ALA A 354 5.94 11.23 7.05
C ALA A 354 5.48 11.55 8.50
N PRO A 355 5.43 12.81 8.90
CA PRO A 355 5.83 14.02 8.15
C PRO A 355 7.31 14.41 8.29
N TYR A 356 8.11 13.63 9.03
CA TYR A 356 9.47 14.00 9.44
C TYR A 356 10.52 13.80 8.33
N TRP A 357 10.44 12.68 7.60
CA TRP A 357 11.39 12.28 6.56
C TRP A 357 12.86 12.35 7.00
N ASP A 358 13.13 11.83 8.20
CA ASP A 358 14.47 11.82 8.78
C ASP A 358 15.09 10.42 8.70
N PRO A 359 16.02 10.17 7.76
CA PRO A 359 16.71 8.89 7.64
C PRO A 359 17.75 8.65 8.74
N TYR A 360 18.15 9.69 9.46
CA TYR A 360 19.16 9.65 10.53
C TYR A 360 18.55 9.42 11.92
N ALA A 361 17.24 9.56 12.06
CA ALA A 361 16.55 9.20 13.30
C ALA A 361 16.77 7.73 13.65
N ARG A 362 16.88 7.42 14.94
CA ARG A 362 16.98 6.04 15.43
C ARG A 362 16.02 5.81 16.60
N GLY A 363 15.73 4.51 16.85
CA GLY A 363 14.85 4.08 17.92
C GLY A 363 15.31 4.55 19.28
N ALA A 364 14.35 5.07 20.11
CA ALA A 364 14.66 5.56 21.44
C ALA A 364 13.57 5.15 22.45
N ILE A 365 13.98 4.83 23.66
CA ILE A 365 13.08 4.65 24.82
C ILE A 365 13.42 5.75 25.83
N LEU A 366 12.45 6.60 26.10
CA LEU A 366 12.61 7.80 26.93
C LEU A 366 11.65 7.80 28.13
N GLY A 367 12.00 8.51 29.18
CA GLY A 367 11.14 8.66 30.37
C GLY A 367 11.19 7.47 31.34
N LEU A 368 12.19 6.59 31.23
CA LEU A 368 12.38 5.48 32.14
C LEU A 368 12.65 5.99 33.57
N SER A 369 11.94 5.41 34.53
CA SER A 369 12.17 5.56 35.96
C SER A 369 12.34 4.17 36.58
N ARG A 370 12.76 4.12 37.85
CA ARG A 370 12.90 2.82 38.54
C ARG A 370 11.58 2.04 38.65
N GLY A 371 10.43 2.70 38.54
CA GLY A 371 9.10 2.09 38.55
C GLY A 371 8.65 1.59 37.19
N ALA A 372 9.39 1.88 36.10
CA ALA A 372 9.04 1.38 34.79
C ALA A 372 9.39 -0.12 34.67
N ASN A 373 8.49 -0.89 34.08
CA ASN A 373 8.66 -2.30 33.82
C ASN A 373 8.24 -2.67 32.39
N ARG A 374 8.33 -3.94 31.99
CA ARG A 374 8.01 -4.39 30.65
C ARG A 374 6.61 -3.98 30.18
N ASN A 375 5.61 -3.96 31.09
CA ASN A 375 4.24 -3.59 30.70
C ASN A 375 4.13 -2.14 30.23
N HIS A 376 4.90 -1.24 30.87
CA HIS A 376 4.99 0.17 30.47
C HIS A 376 5.67 0.32 29.10
N ILE A 377 6.73 -0.48 28.82
CA ILE A 377 7.42 -0.46 27.52
C ILE A 377 6.49 -1.01 26.43
N VAL A 378 5.84 -2.16 26.65
CA VAL A 378 4.88 -2.74 25.69
C VAL A 378 3.75 -1.78 25.38
N ARG A 379 3.17 -1.15 26.42
CA ARG A 379 2.13 -0.14 26.25
C ARG A 379 2.62 1.08 25.48
N ALA A 380 3.79 1.62 25.83
CA ALA A 380 4.39 2.76 25.13
C ALA A 380 4.68 2.46 23.66
N THR A 381 5.05 1.22 23.34
CA THR A 381 5.25 0.78 21.95
C THR A 381 3.94 0.76 21.17
N LEU A 382 2.83 0.24 21.74
CA LEU A 382 1.52 0.32 21.12
C LEU A 382 1.05 1.77 20.95
N GLU A 383 1.19 2.60 22.01
CA GLU A 383 0.83 4.00 21.96
C GLU A 383 1.63 4.77 20.88
N SER A 384 2.88 4.38 20.61
CA SER A 384 3.72 5.00 19.58
C SER A 384 3.17 4.86 18.17
N ILE A 385 2.51 3.74 17.86
CA ILE A 385 1.85 3.51 16.57
C ILE A 385 0.72 4.53 16.37
N ALA A 386 -0.06 4.75 17.42
CA ALA A 386 -1.17 5.70 17.39
C ALA A 386 -0.70 7.16 17.33
N TYR A 387 0.38 7.51 18.02
CA TYR A 387 0.96 8.86 17.95
C TYR A 387 1.50 9.17 16.54
N GLN A 388 2.22 8.24 15.92
CA GLN A 388 2.70 8.43 14.54
C GLN A 388 1.53 8.60 13.55
N THR A 389 0.44 7.86 13.76
CA THR A 389 -0.79 8.03 12.95
C THR A 389 -1.39 9.43 13.17
N ARG A 390 -1.36 9.98 14.39
CA ARG A 390 -1.79 11.35 14.65
C ARG A 390 -0.90 12.38 13.95
N ASP A 391 0.42 12.20 13.96
CA ASP A 391 1.35 13.06 13.21
C ASP A 391 0.97 13.15 11.74
N VAL A 392 0.67 12.01 11.11
CA VAL A 392 0.23 11.94 9.71
C VAL A 392 -1.14 12.59 9.51
N LEU A 393 -2.11 12.33 10.40
CA LEU A 393 -3.44 12.92 10.28
C LEU A 393 -3.41 14.45 10.42
N GLU A 394 -2.64 14.99 11.37
CA GLU A 394 -2.49 16.44 11.52
C GLU A 394 -1.93 17.08 10.25
N ALA A 395 -0.92 16.44 9.62
CA ALA A 395 -0.39 16.86 8.33
C ALA A 395 -1.46 16.82 7.21
N MET A 396 -2.25 15.75 7.14
CA MET A 396 -3.34 15.61 6.16
C MET A 396 -4.43 16.67 6.32
N GLN A 397 -4.82 16.96 7.56
CA GLN A 397 -5.84 17.98 7.84
C GLN A 397 -5.32 19.39 7.55
N ALA A 398 -4.03 19.67 7.87
CA ALA A 398 -3.40 20.95 7.57
C ALA A 398 -3.33 21.20 6.05
N ASP A 399 -2.99 20.18 5.25
CA ASP A 399 -2.89 20.29 3.79
C ASP A 399 -4.25 20.33 3.10
N SER A 400 -5.22 19.51 3.55
CA SER A 400 -6.52 19.38 2.89
C SER A 400 -7.57 20.37 3.36
N GLY A 401 -7.41 20.94 4.56
CA GLY A 401 -8.44 21.75 5.22
C GLY A 401 -9.65 20.93 5.72
N ASN A 402 -9.65 19.63 5.55
CA ASN A 402 -10.74 18.74 5.95
C ASN A 402 -10.49 18.17 7.35
N LYS A 403 -11.52 18.21 8.21
CA LYS A 403 -11.51 17.44 9.45
C LYS A 403 -12.03 16.05 9.21
N LEU A 404 -11.30 15.06 9.70
CA LEU A 404 -11.72 13.67 9.65
C LEU A 404 -12.91 13.42 10.60
N GLN A 405 -13.96 12.77 10.11
CA GLN A 405 -15.11 12.41 10.94
C GLN A 405 -14.97 11.02 11.57
N TYR A 406 -14.39 10.10 10.84
CA TYR A 406 -14.05 8.74 11.27
C TYR A 406 -12.85 8.23 10.49
N LEU A 407 -12.10 7.34 11.10
CA LEU A 407 -10.99 6.61 10.46
C LEU A 407 -11.37 5.14 10.29
N ARG A 408 -11.39 4.66 9.07
CA ARG A 408 -11.53 3.22 8.79
C ARG A 408 -10.19 2.53 8.84
N VAL A 409 -10.16 1.35 9.46
CA VAL A 409 -8.91 0.66 9.76
C VAL A 409 -8.95 -0.79 9.30
N ASP A 410 -7.82 -1.27 8.83
CA ASP A 410 -7.57 -2.66 8.47
C ASP A 410 -6.12 -3.07 8.77
N GLY A 411 -5.80 -4.33 8.49
CA GLY A 411 -4.48 -4.90 8.76
C GLY A 411 -4.42 -5.63 10.11
N GLY A 412 -3.40 -6.48 10.27
CA GLY A 412 -3.31 -7.43 11.38
C GLY A 412 -3.32 -6.80 12.78
N ALA A 413 -2.68 -5.64 12.95
CA ALA A 413 -2.61 -4.98 14.26
C ALA A 413 -3.94 -4.38 14.73
N THR A 414 -4.94 -4.25 13.85
CA THR A 414 -6.29 -3.78 14.24
C THR A 414 -7.06 -4.74 15.13
N ALA A 415 -6.62 -6.00 15.22
CA ALA A 415 -7.17 -6.97 16.18
C ALA A 415 -6.94 -6.55 17.65
N ASN A 416 -5.94 -5.71 17.92
CA ASN A 416 -5.62 -5.19 19.24
C ASN A 416 -6.60 -4.07 19.62
N ASN A 417 -7.53 -4.38 20.55
CA ASN A 417 -8.56 -3.41 20.96
C ASN A 417 -7.99 -2.24 21.77
N PHE A 418 -6.93 -2.49 22.55
CA PHE A 418 -6.24 -1.40 23.25
C PHE A 418 -5.68 -0.38 22.27
N LEU A 419 -4.97 -0.84 21.23
CA LEU A 419 -4.43 0.02 20.20
C LEU A 419 -5.54 0.82 19.50
N MET A 420 -6.63 0.18 19.11
CA MET A 420 -7.73 0.84 18.40
C MET A 420 -8.47 1.86 19.27
N GLN A 421 -8.70 1.55 20.55
CA GLN A 421 -9.28 2.53 21.49
C GLN A 421 -8.34 3.71 21.70
N PHE A 422 -7.05 3.43 21.93
CA PHE A 422 -6.06 4.50 22.13
C PHE A 422 -5.91 5.36 20.85
N GLN A 423 -6.00 4.73 19.67
CA GLN A 423 -6.01 5.45 18.40
C GLN A 423 -7.19 6.41 18.30
N SER A 424 -8.38 5.97 18.67
CA SER A 424 -9.58 6.81 18.70
C SER A 424 -9.40 7.97 19.68
N ASP A 425 -8.92 7.67 20.91
CA ASP A 425 -8.69 8.67 21.95
C ASP A 425 -7.70 9.75 21.51
N ILE A 426 -6.58 9.36 20.88
CA ILE A 426 -5.51 10.29 20.52
C ILE A 426 -5.82 11.11 19.27
N LEU A 427 -6.64 10.59 18.36
CA LEU A 427 -7.08 11.29 17.15
C LEU A 427 -8.30 12.19 17.39
N ASP A 428 -9.07 11.95 18.43
CA ASP A 428 -10.38 12.56 18.66
C ASP A 428 -11.40 12.29 17.54
N VAL A 429 -11.36 11.06 16.99
CA VAL A 429 -12.28 10.61 15.95
C VAL A 429 -12.71 9.17 16.20
N ASN A 430 -13.88 8.80 15.69
CA ASN A 430 -14.30 7.40 15.68
C ASN A 430 -13.36 6.56 14.82
N VAL A 431 -12.96 5.39 15.32
CA VAL A 431 -12.20 4.39 14.58
C VAL A 431 -13.11 3.21 14.28
N GLU A 432 -13.30 2.89 13.00
CA GLU A 432 -14.21 1.84 12.54
C GLU A 432 -13.42 0.64 11.99
N ARG A 433 -13.57 -0.51 12.63
CA ARG A 433 -13.02 -1.79 12.18
C ARG A 433 -14.10 -2.59 11.45
N PRO A 434 -13.87 -3.04 10.19
CA PRO A 434 -14.84 -3.81 9.43
C PRO A 434 -14.89 -5.28 9.88
N VAL A 435 -16.00 -5.96 9.55
CA VAL A 435 -16.13 -7.41 9.72
C VAL A 435 -15.16 -8.16 8.79
N VAL A 436 -15.05 -7.73 7.52
CA VAL A 436 -14.16 -8.34 6.55
C VAL A 436 -12.75 -7.80 6.74
N LYS A 437 -11.80 -8.68 7.04
CA LYS A 437 -10.40 -8.30 7.30
C LYS A 437 -9.60 -8.07 6.01
N GLU A 438 -9.96 -8.75 4.93
CA GLU A 438 -9.28 -8.71 3.63
C GLU A 438 -9.78 -7.51 2.78
N VAL A 439 -9.72 -6.31 3.35
CA VAL A 439 -10.29 -5.09 2.75
C VAL A 439 -9.64 -4.74 1.42
N THR A 440 -8.34 -4.99 1.28
CA THR A 440 -7.58 -4.77 0.05
C THR A 440 -8.13 -5.62 -1.10
N ALA A 441 -8.30 -6.92 -0.87
CA ALA A 441 -8.91 -7.83 -1.84
C ALA A 441 -10.37 -7.45 -2.12
N LEU A 442 -11.12 -7.05 -1.10
CA LEU A 442 -12.50 -6.57 -1.23
C LEU A 442 -12.58 -5.37 -2.18
N GLY A 443 -11.65 -4.42 -2.08
CA GLY A 443 -11.60 -3.26 -2.99
C GLY A 443 -11.40 -3.65 -4.45
N ALA A 444 -10.49 -4.57 -4.73
CA ALA A 444 -10.28 -5.09 -6.09
C ALA A 444 -11.51 -5.84 -6.62
N ALA A 445 -12.18 -6.61 -5.75
CA ALA A 445 -13.42 -7.30 -6.09
C ALA A 445 -14.55 -6.31 -6.41
N TYR A 446 -14.70 -5.25 -5.62
CA TYR A 446 -15.70 -4.21 -5.85
C TYR A 446 -15.49 -3.53 -7.20
N LEU A 447 -14.26 -3.12 -7.52
CA LEU A 447 -13.91 -2.50 -8.80
C LEU A 447 -14.26 -3.43 -9.97
N ALA A 448 -13.88 -4.70 -9.89
CA ALA A 448 -14.21 -5.68 -10.92
C ALA A 448 -15.70 -5.94 -11.05
N GLY A 449 -16.41 -6.08 -9.94
CA GLY A 449 -17.84 -6.33 -9.92
C GLY A 449 -18.66 -5.17 -10.46
N LEU A 450 -18.25 -3.92 -10.19
CA LEU A 450 -18.87 -2.73 -10.78
C LEU A 450 -18.69 -2.68 -12.29
N ALA A 451 -17.48 -3.00 -12.80
CA ALA A 451 -17.18 -2.96 -14.22
C ALA A 451 -18.04 -3.93 -15.05
N VAL A 452 -18.43 -5.07 -14.48
CA VAL A 452 -19.26 -6.09 -15.16
C VAL A 452 -20.73 -6.07 -14.75
N GLY A 453 -21.13 -5.12 -13.89
CA GLY A 453 -22.52 -4.98 -13.42
C GLY A 453 -22.96 -6.09 -12.44
N PHE A 454 -22.01 -6.76 -11.78
CA PHE A 454 -22.28 -7.72 -10.71
C PHE A 454 -22.90 -7.03 -9.48
N TRP A 455 -22.43 -5.85 -9.14
CA TRP A 455 -23.07 -4.89 -8.26
C TRP A 455 -23.50 -3.65 -9.04
N LYS A 456 -24.67 -3.10 -8.71
CA LYS A 456 -25.29 -1.99 -9.45
C LYS A 456 -24.64 -0.63 -9.19
N GLY A 457 -23.89 -0.49 -8.10
CA GLY A 457 -23.25 0.74 -7.73
C GLY A 457 -22.87 0.84 -6.25
N LEU A 458 -22.39 2.01 -5.86
CA LEU A 458 -21.87 2.27 -4.52
C LEU A 458 -22.89 2.01 -3.41
N THR A 459 -24.15 2.40 -3.61
CA THR A 459 -25.22 2.23 -2.60
C THR A 459 -25.39 0.76 -2.23
N GLU A 460 -25.41 -0.14 -3.23
CA GLU A 460 -25.51 -1.58 -2.97
C GLU A 460 -24.30 -2.11 -2.19
N LEU A 461 -23.10 -1.60 -2.47
CA LEU A 461 -21.90 -1.97 -1.73
C LEU A 461 -21.93 -1.43 -0.29
N GLN A 462 -22.43 -0.23 -0.08
CA GLN A 462 -22.59 0.37 1.25
C GLN A 462 -23.57 -0.44 2.11
N ASP A 463 -24.65 -0.94 1.54
CA ASP A 463 -25.63 -1.79 2.24
C ASP A 463 -25.04 -3.13 2.68
N LYS A 464 -23.97 -3.60 2.00
CA LYS A 464 -23.26 -4.85 2.32
C LYS A 464 -22.09 -4.65 3.29
N ALA A 465 -21.55 -3.43 3.35
CA ALA A 465 -20.43 -3.11 4.23
C ALA A 465 -20.89 -3.17 5.70
N ARG A 466 -20.16 -3.96 6.51
CA ARG A 466 -20.48 -4.14 7.93
C ARG A 466 -19.30 -3.70 8.80
N VAL A 467 -19.60 -2.86 9.79
CA VAL A 467 -18.66 -2.48 10.85
C VAL A 467 -18.77 -3.52 11.95
N GLU A 468 -17.65 -4.14 12.32
CA GLU A 468 -17.57 -5.06 13.46
C GLU A 468 -17.61 -4.27 14.77
N ARG A 469 -16.81 -3.19 14.84
CA ARG A 469 -16.71 -2.36 16.03
C ARG A 469 -16.33 -0.93 15.69
N THR A 470 -17.00 0.00 16.35
CA THR A 470 -16.63 1.42 16.40
C THR A 470 -16.02 1.72 17.77
N PHE A 471 -14.82 2.28 17.76
CA PHE A 471 -14.14 2.81 18.96
C PHE A 471 -14.40 4.31 18.99
N THR A 472 -15.00 4.78 20.08
CA THR A 472 -15.34 6.19 20.27
C THR A 472 -14.32 6.82 21.20
N PRO A 473 -13.81 8.05 20.89
CA PRO A 473 -12.80 8.69 21.71
C PRO A 473 -13.32 9.03 23.13
N ASP A 474 -12.42 9.00 24.11
CA ASP A 474 -12.69 9.59 25.41
C ASP A 474 -12.76 11.13 25.25
N ASN A 475 -13.54 11.79 26.12
CA ASN A 475 -13.72 13.25 26.04
C ASN A 475 -12.64 14.03 26.86
N ASP A 476 -11.50 13.39 27.17
CA ASP A 476 -10.43 14.00 27.98
C ASP A 476 -9.38 14.68 27.09
N ASN A 477 -9.72 15.86 26.60
CA ASN A 477 -8.85 16.65 25.73
C ASN A 477 -7.53 17.06 26.41
N GLU A 478 -7.54 17.38 27.70
CA GLU A 478 -6.31 17.78 28.42
C GLU A 478 -5.32 16.64 28.50
N LYS A 479 -5.81 15.43 28.80
CA LYS A 479 -5.01 14.21 28.85
C LYS A 479 -4.45 13.86 27.46
N ARG A 480 -5.27 13.98 26.41
CA ARG A 480 -4.89 13.77 25.01
C ARG A 480 -3.74 14.68 24.62
N GLU A 481 -3.88 15.98 24.80
CA GLU A 481 -2.88 16.96 24.41
C GLU A 481 -1.59 16.85 25.24
N ARG A 482 -1.69 16.57 26.53
CA ARG A 482 -0.53 16.33 27.40
C ARG A 482 0.28 15.12 26.93
N ARG A 483 -0.39 14.01 26.57
CA ARG A 483 0.26 12.79 26.04
C ARG A 483 0.95 13.07 24.71
N TYR A 484 0.27 13.74 23.80
CA TYR A 484 0.81 14.05 22.48
C TYR A 484 1.98 15.05 22.56
N LYS A 485 1.92 16.03 23.44
CA LYS A 485 3.06 16.92 23.72
C LYS A 485 4.28 16.14 24.22
N GLY A 486 4.07 15.13 25.05
CA GLY A 486 5.13 14.20 25.48
C GLY A 486 5.73 13.42 24.31
N TRP A 487 4.88 12.89 23.42
CA TRP A 487 5.30 12.24 22.18
C TRP A 487 6.17 13.15 21.30
N LYS A 488 5.71 14.36 21.01
CA LYS A 488 6.49 15.33 20.23
C LYS A 488 7.85 15.66 20.87
N LYS A 489 7.92 15.70 22.20
CA LYS A 489 9.18 15.85 22.92
C LYS A 489 10.10 14.65 22.74
N ALA A 490 9.56 13.43 22.76
CA ALA A 490 10.31 12.20 22.58
C ALA A 490 10.88 12.10 21.14
N VAL A 491 10.06 12.37 20.13
CA VAL A 491 10.49 12.38 18.72
C VAL A 491 11.67 13.32 18.52
N ARG A 492 11.61 14.55 19.03
CA ARG A 492 12.72 15.52 18.91
C ARG A 492 14.04 15.03 19.50
N ARG A 493 14.04 14.03 20.39
CA ARG A 493 15.26 13.43 20.95
C ARG A 493 15.80 12.30 20.11
N ALA A 494 15.00 11.75 19.20
CA ALA A 494 15.36 10.67 18.30
C ALA A 494 15.77 11.16 16.90
N LEU A 495 15.42 12.41 16.55
CA LEU A 495 15.78 13.01 15.27
C LEU A 495 17.29 13.21 15.16
N GLU A 496 17.80 13.08 13.92
CA GLU A 496 19.19 13.34 13.54
C GLU A 496 20.23 12.56 14.36
N TRP A 497 19.84 11.44 14.98
CA TRP A 497 20.69 10.67 15.90
C TRP A 497 22.02 10.21 15.30
N GLU A 498 22.02 9.77 14.04
CA GLU A 498 23.22 9.33 13.31
C GLU A 498 23.81 10.42 12.41
N LYS A 499 23.33 11.64 12.49
CA LYS A 499 23.95 12.74 11.76
C LYS A 499 25.23 13.11 12.47
N GLU A 500 26.36 13.02 11.75
CA GLU A 500 27.65 13.48 12.28
C GLU A 500 27.55 14.97 12.62
N ASP A 501 27.94 15.32 13.85
CA ASP A 501 28.12 16.71 14.23
C ASP A 501 29.18 17.31 13.28
N ALA A 502 28.83 18.35 12.57
CA ALA A 502 29.80 19.10 11.76
C ALA A 502 30.85 19.65 12.73
N GLU A 503 32.08 19.09 12.66
CA GLU A 503 33.25 19.63 13.39
C GLU A 503 33.57 21.08 12.98
#